data_78b40ea05cf3d5fe137953938599ba5c
#
_entry.id   78b40ea05cf3d5fe137953938599ba5c
#
_cell.length_a   1.000
_cell.length_b   1.000
_cell.length_c   1.000
_cell.angle_alpha   90.00
_cell.angle_beta   90.00
_cell.angle_gamma   90.00
#
_symmetry.space_group_name_H-M   'P 1'
#
loop_
_entity.id
_entity.type
_entity.pdbx_description
1 polymer ?
#
loop_
_entity_poly.entity_id
_entity_poly.type
_entity_poly.pdbx_seq_one_letter_code
_entity_poly.pdbx_strand_id
1 'polypeptide(L)'
;MLEINKDFLDSLFAKAKENPRLRQNYDLRISAEDQSQRILCALLPGTEVAIHRHPNSSESVICLCGRMDEVIYEEVVSYLQDGGDTVRKVSYQEIERIHLNPKNGAYACQVPKGAWHKVEVYEPSVIFEAKDGAYGEDGSEAARA
;
A
#
# COMPACT_ATOMS: atom_id res chain seq x y z
N MET A 1 -2.41 27.05 -5.92
CA MET A 1 -1.48 26.13 -5.20
C MET A 1 -2.31 25.31 -4.22
N LEU A 2 -2.15 23.99 -4.23
CA LEU A 2 -2.81 23.09 -3.26
C LEU A 2 -2.03 23.06 -1.95
N GLU A 3 -2.70 23.31 -0.84
CA GLU A 3 -2.15 23.13 0.50
C GLU A 3 -2.65 21.81 1.09
N ILE A 4 -1.73 20.96 1.56
CA ILE A 4 -2.05 19.72 2.24
C ILE A 4 -1.91 19.97 3.73
N ASN A 5 -3.03 20.28 4.36
CA ASN A 5 -3.14 20.60 5.78
C ASN A 5 -4.14 19.66 6.47
N LYS A 6 -4.36 19.88 7.76
CA LYS A 6 -5.30 19.05 8.53
C LYS A 6 -6.70 19.00 7.92
N ASP A 7 -7.23 20.15 7.49
CA ASP A 7 -8.58 20.22 6.89
C ASP A 7 -8.65 19.43 5.59
N PHE A 8 -7.60 19.47 4.77
CA PHE A 8 -7.53 18.67 3.57
C PHE A 8 -7.53 17.17 3.88
N LEU A 9 -6.74 16.74 4.86
CA LEU A 9 -6.70 15.33 5.28
C LEU A 9 -8.05 14.89 5.87
N ASP A 10 -8.69 15.73 6.67
CA ASP A 10 -10.02 15.45 7.23
C ASP A 10 -11.07 15.26 6.12
N SER A 11 -10.97 16.01 5.03
CA SER A 11 -11.85 15.84 3.86
C SER A 11 -11.64 14.48 3.16
N LEU A 12 -10.41 13.99 3.11
CA LEU A 12 -10.11 12.66 2.59
C LEU A 12 -10.65 11.55 3.50
N PHE A 13 -10.53 11.71 4.81
CA PHE A 13 -11.12 10.76 5.77
C PHE A 13 -12.64 10.69 5.65
N ALA A 14 -13.31 11.82 5.46
CA ALA A 14 -14.75 11.84 5.25
C ALA A 14 -15.16 11.02 4.02
N LYS A 15 -14.43 11.14 2.92
CA LYS A 15 -14.65 10.35 1.70
C LYS A 15 -14.31 8.87 1.91
N ALA A 16 -13.22 8.57 2.60
CA ALA A 16 -12.83 7.20 2.93
C ALA A 16 -13.90 6.49 3.76
N LYS A 17 -14.53 7.19 4.69
CA LYS A 17 -15.60 6.67 5.54
C LYS A 17 -16.82 6.24 4.73
N GLU A 18 -17.14 6.95 3.66
CA GLU A 18 -18.27 6.64 2.75
C GLU A 18 -17.90 5.59 1.70
N ASN A 19 -16.61 5.30 1.51
CA ASN A 19 -16.13 4.30 0.56
C ASN A 19 -16.26 2.89 1.17
N PRO A 20 -16.88 1.92 0.47
CA PRO A 20 -16.96 0.54 0.97
C PRO A 20 -15.60 -0.10 1.27
N ARG A 21 -14.53 0.35 0.63
CA ARG A 21 -13.16 -0.12 0.85
C ARG A 21 -12.47 0.60 2.02
N LEU A 22 -13.12 1.57 2.67
CA LEU A 22 -12.60 2.35 3.80
C LEU A 22 -11.27 3.05 3.49
N ARG A 23 -11.11 3.51 2.25
CA ARG A 23 -9.94 4.27 1.80
C ARG A 23 -10.30 5.25 0.69
N GLN A 24 -9.50 6.30 0.56
CA GLN A 24 -9.68 7.33 -0.46
C GLN A 24 -8.33 7.82 -0.93
N ASN A 25 -8.08 7.70 -2.23
CA ASN A 25 -6.89 8.24 -2.88
C ASN A 25 -7.13 9.66 -3.38
N TYR A 26 -6.05 10.45 -3.39
CA TYR A 26 -5.97 11.72 -4.09
C TYR A 26 -4.71 11.72 -4.94
N ASP A 27 -4.88 11.73 -6.26
CA ASP A 27 -3.78 11.71 -7.23
C ASP A 27 -3.20 13.12 -7.39
N LEU A 28 -1.92 13.28 -7.11
CA LEU A 28 -1.21 14.57 -7.22
C LEU A 28 -0.58 14.78 -8.59
N ARG A 29 -0.69 13.81 -9.50
CA ARG A 29 -0.18 13.98 -10.87
C ARG A 29 -0.96 15.09 -11.57
N ILE A 30 -0.27 15.80 -12.48
CA ILE A 30 -0.86 16.89 -13.25
C ILE A 30 -1.64 16.38 -14.48
N SER A 31 -1.35 15.16 -14.94
CA SER A 31 -2.02 14.53 -16.08
C SER A 31 -1.87 13.01 -16.04
N ALA A 32 -2.59 12.30 -16.89
CA ALA A 32 -2.49 10.86 -17.03
C ALA A 32 -1.13 10.40 -17.60
N GLU A 33 -0.45 11.27 -18.33
CA GLU A 33 0.89 10.99 -18.90
C GLU A 33 2.03 11.23 -17.90
N ASP A 34 1.75 11.83 -16.75
CA ASP A 34 2.77 12.07 -15.72
C ASP A 34 3.24 10.72 -15.14
N GLN A 35 4.50 10.37 -15.40
CA GLN A 35 5.11 9.11 -15.01
C GLN A 35 5.65 9.12 -13.57
N SER A 36 5.53 10.23 -12.88
CA SER A 36 5.94 10.36 -11.49
C SER A 36 4.72 10.21 -10.59
N GLN A 37 4.44 8.99 -10.16
CA GLN A 37 3.28 8.72 -9.31
C GLN A 37 3.46 9.31 -7.92
N ARG A 38 2.49 10.14 -7.52
CA ARG A 38 2.42 10.76 -6.19
C ARG A 38 0.96 10.75 -5.77
N ILE A 39 0.67 9.99 -4.72
CA ILE A 39 -0.71 9.79 -4.26
C ILE A 39 -0.78 10.01 -2.75
N LEU A 40 -1.78 10.75 -2.30
CA LEU A 40 -2.23 10.72 -0.92
C LEU A 40 -3.28 9.63 -0.78
N CYS A 41 -3.15 8.79 0.23
CA CYS A 41 -4.12 7.76 0.51
C CYS A 41 -4.58 7.84 1.96
N ALA A 42 -5.86 8.17 2.16
CA ALA A 42 -6.50 8.08 3.46
C ALA A 42 -6.99 6.65 3.69
N LEU A 43 -6.60 6.09 4.81
CA LEU A 43 -6.84 4.69 5.18
C LEU A 43 -7.51 4.64 6.55
N LEU A 44 -8.64 3.94 6.65
CA LEU A 44 -9.34 3.74 7.91
C LEU A 44 -9.12 2.33 8.45
N PRO A 45 -9.16 2.13 9.79
CA PRO A 45 -9.16 0.79 10.35
C PRO A 45 -10.28 -0.06 9.75
N GLY A 46 -9.96 -1.31 9.42
CA GLY A 46 -10.85 -2.22 8.71
C GLY A 46 -10.65 -2.25 7.19
N THR A 47 -9.91 -1.30 6.61
CA THR A 47 -9.55 -1.40 5.19
C THR A 47 -8.68 -2.62 4.94
N GLU A 48 -9.00 -3.36 3.90
CA GLU A 48 -8.25 -4.55 3.49
C GLU A 48 -7.48 -4.23 2.21
N VAL A 49 -6.15 -4.23 2.31
CA VAL A 49 -5.26 -4.07 1.17
C VAL A 49 -4.68 -5.43 0.84
N ALA A 50 -4.89 -5.91 -0.37
CA ALA A 50 -4.32 -7.17 -0.83
C ALA A 50 -2.79 -7.11 -0.83
N ILE A 51 -2.14 -8.24 -0.54
CA ILE A 51 -0.70 -8.39 -0.77
C ILE A 51 -0.45 -8.16 -2.26
N HIS A 52 0.47 -7.27 -2.58
CA HIS A 52 0.79 -6.87 -3.95
C HIS A 52 2.27 -6.51 -4.09
N ARG A 53 2.74 -6.34 -5.31
CA ARG A 53 4.10 -5.87 -5.58
C ARG A 53 4.13 -4.93 -6.78
N HIS A 54 5.19 -4.15 -6.84
CA HIS A 54 5.54 -3.29 -7.96
C HIS A 54 6.85 -3.80 -8.57
N PRO A 55 6.78 -4.61 -9.65
CA PRO A 55 7.98 -5.29 -10.15
C PRO A 55 9.00 -4.34 -10.79
N ASN A 56 8.57 -3.15 -11.18
CA ASN A 56 9.38 -2.20 -11.95
C ASN A 56 9.92 -1.02 -11.14
N SER A 57 9.45 -0.82 -9.91
CA SER A 57 9.86 0.32 -9.08
C SER A 57 9.85 -0.01 -7.59
N SER A 58 10.68 0.72 -6.84
CA SER A 58 10.52 0.83 -5.40
C SER A 58 9.42 1.85 -5.08
N GLU A 59 8.90 1.82 -3.87
CA GLU A 59 7.86 2.73 -3.40
C GLU A 59 8.31 3.44 -2.12
N SER A 60 8.21 4.76 -2.13
CA SER A 60 8.40 5.57 -0.92
C SER A 60 7.05 5.77 -0.24
N VAL A 61 6.97 5.44 1.04
CA VAL A 61 5.76 5.58 1.85
C VAL A 61 6.06 6.50 3.02
N ILE A 62 5.37 7.63 3.10
CA ILE A 62 5.48 8.60 4.19
C ILE A 62 4.14 8.64 4.91
N CYS A 63 4.14 8.34 6.20
CA CYS A 63 2.95 8.44 7.04
C CYS A 63 2.83 9.87 7.57
N LEU A 64 1.80 10.59 7.12
CA LEU A 64 1.56 11.98 7.53
C LEU A 64 0.86 12.05 8.88
N CYS A 65 0.00 11.09 9.18
CA CYS A 65 -0.70 10.98 10.46
C CYS A 65 -1.23 9.56 10.66
N GLY A 66 -1.54 9.22 11.90
CA GLY A 66 -2.13 7.93 12.25
C GLY A 66 -1.11 6.91 12.73
N ARG A 67 -1.51 5.65 12.67
CA ARG A 67 -0.68 4.51 13.06
C ARG A 67 -1.01 3.31 12.18
N MET A 68 0.00 2.79 11.51
CA MET A 68 -0.12 1.68 10.57
C MET A 68 1.19 0.92 10.44
N ASP A 69 1.12 -0.27 9.88
CA ASP A 69 2.29 -1.07 9.54
C ASP A 69 2.42 -1.23 8.04
N GLU A 70 3.64 -1.19 7.55
CA GLU A 70 4.03 -1.69 6.23
C GLU A 70 4.64 -3.08 6.42
N VAL A 71 4.10 -4.08 5.74
CA VAL A 71 4.47 -5.49 5.94
C VAL A 71 4.98 -6.09 4.64
N ILE A 72 6.16 -6.71 4.72
CA ILE A 72 6.83 -7.37 3.59
C ILE A 72 6.64 -8.89 3.71
N TYR A 73 6.38 -9.51 2.59
CA TYR A 73 6.17 -10.96 2.47
C TYR A 73 7.16 -11.58 1.49
N GLU A 74 7.51 -12.84 1.73
CA GLU A 74 8.13 -13.68 0.71
C GLU A 74 7.11 -14.68 0.16
N GLU A 75 7.26 -14.98 -1.12
CA GLU A 75 6.48 -16.02 -1.79
C GLU A 75 7.06 -17.40 -1.45
N VAL A 76 6.22 -18.28 -0.94
CA VAL A 76 6.58 -19.66 -0.59
C VAL A 76 5.83 -20.61 -1.52
N VAL A 77 6.59 -21.40 -2.27
CA VAL A 77 6.04 -22.40 -3.19
C VAL A 77 6.15 -23.76 -2.55
N SER A 78 5.05 -24.49 -2.49
CA SER A 78 4.97 -25.88 -2.05
C SER A 78 4.26 -26.74 -3.07
N TYR A 79 4.51 -28.05 -3.02
CA TYR A 79 3.89 -29.02 -3.89
C TYR A 79 3.16 -30.05 -3.03
N LEU A 80 1.87 -30.22 -3.30
CA LEU A 80 1.01 -31.13 -2.57
C LEU A 80 0.60 -32.29 -3.49
N GLN A 81 0.49 -33.51 -2.90
CA GLN A 81 -0.09 -34.64 -3.59
C GLN A 81 -1.60 -34.65 -3.36
N ASP A 82 -2.37 -34.66 -4.45
CA ASP A 82 -3.82 -34.72 -4.41
C ASP A 82 -4.32 -35.73 -5.47
N GLY A 83 -4.84 -36.88 -4.98
CA GLY A 83 -5.40 -37.90 -5.86
C GLY A 83 -4.43 -38.49 -6.90
N GLY A 84 -3.12 -38.51 -6.62
CA GLY A 84 -2.08 -38.94 -7.57
C GLY A 84 -1.50 -37.82 -8.41
N ASP A 85 -2.07 -36.63 -8.37
CA ASP A 85 -1.55 -35.44 -9.05
C ASP A 85 -0.69 -34.60 -8.10
N THR A 86 0.30 -33.89 -8.66
CA THR A 86 1.11 -32.92 -7.94
C THR A 86 0.53 -31.53 -8.19
N VAL A 87 0.07 -30.87 -7.13
CA VAL A 87 -0.49 -29.52 -7.15
C VAL A 87 0.51 -28.51 -6.59
N ARG A 88 0.84 -27.49 -7.37
CA ARG A 88 1.67 -26.37 -6.94
C ARG A 88 0.82 -25.40 -6.13
N LYS A 89 1.24 -25.11 -4.90
CA LYS A 89 0.60 -24.15 -4.00
C LYS A 89 1.53 -22.99 -3.73
N VAL A 90 1.02 -21.77 -3.85
CA VAL A 90 1.74 -20.53 -3.51
C VAL A 90 1.11 -19.92 -2.27
N SER A 91 1.96 -19.55 -1.32
CA SER A 91 1.58 -18.82 -0.12
C SER A 91 2.55 -17.67 0.12
N TYR A 92 2.20 -16.76 1.04
CA TYR A 92 2.99 -15.58 1.36
C TYR A 92 3.25 -15.56 2.85
N GLN A 93 4.53 -15.50 3.22
CA GLN A 93 4.98 -15.49 4.61
C GLN A 93 5.54 -14.11 4.95
N GLU A 94 5.07 -13.53 6.06
CA GLU A 94 5.61 -12.27 6.57
C GLU A 94 7.08 -12.46 6.98
N ILE A 95 7.93 -11.56 6.49
CA ILE A 95 9.37 -11.57 6.78
C ILE A 95 9.87 -10.28 7.44
N GLU A 96 9.15 -9.17 7.26
CA GLU A 96 9.53 -7.88 7.82
C GLU A 96 8.28 -7.02 8.06
N ARG A 97 8.30 -6.26 9.15
CA ARG A 97 7.22 -5.33 9.50
C ARG A 97 7.82 -4.04 10.04
N ILE A 98 7.39 -2.92 9.47
CA ILE A 98 7.76 -1.58 9.94
C ILE A 98 6.53 -0.91 10.50
N HIS A 99 6.62 -0.47 11.76
CA HIS A 99 5.56 0.30 12.41
C HIS A 99 5.73 1.78 12.08
N LEU A 100 4.73 2.39 11.45
CA LEU A 100 4.69 3.82 11.15
C LEU A 100 3.75 4.53 12.12
N ASN A 101 4.31 5.50 12.84
CA ASN A 101 3.58 6.33 13.79
C ASN A 101 4.32 7.66 13.97
N PRO A 102 3.92 8.72 13.26
CA PRO A 102 4.61 10.02 13.32
C PRO A 102 4.72 10.60 14.72
N LYS A 103 3.74 10.36 15.59
CA LYS A 103 3.77 10.83 16.99
C LYS A 103 4.92 10.21 17.78
N ASN A 104 5.38 9.03 17.39
CA ASN A 104 6.51 8.33 18.04
C ASN A 104 7.81 8.46 17.23
N GLY A 105 7.84 9.29 16.19
CA GLY A 105 9.04 9.52 15.40
C GLY A 105 9.31 8.48 14.32
N ALA A 106 8.35 7.62 13.99
CA ALA A 106 8.43 6.64 12.90
C ALA A 106 7.63 7.15 11.70
N TYR A 107 8.31 7.74 10.71
CA TYR A 107 7.66 8.55 9.69
C TYR A 107 7.44 7.85 8.35
N ALA A 108 8.39 7.06 7.91
CA ALA A 108 8.43 6.61 6.53
C ALA A 108 9.21 5.30 6.36
N CYS A 109 8.98 4.64 5.24
CA CYS A 109 9.78 3.51 4.82
C CYS A 109 9.93 3.49 3.29
N GLN A 110 10.88 2.70 2.83
CA GLN A 110 11.12 2.45 1.41
C GLN A 110 10.82 0.97 1.14
N VAL A 111 9.78 0.71 0.36
CA VAL A 111 9.45 -0.65 -0.08
C VAL A 111 10.35 -1.01 -1.25
N PRO A 112 11.14 -2.10 -1.16
CA PRO A 112 12.03 -2.48 -2.25
C PRO A 112 11.28 -2.85 -3.53
N LYS A 113 11.91 -2.59 -4.66
CA LYS A 113 11.42 -3.03 -5.96
C LYS A 113 11.09 -4.52 -5.96
N GLY A 114 9.89 -4.88 -6.37
CA GLY A 114 9.44 -6.26 -6.49
C GLY A 114 9.04 -6.95 -5.19
N ALA A 115 9.17 -6.28 -4.04
CA ALA A 115 8.79 -6.88 -2.75
C ALA A 115 7.26 -7.01 -2.63
N TRP A 116 6.79 -8.20 -2.27
CA TRP A 116 5.40 -8.41 -1.89
C TRP A 116 5.12 -7.70 -0.58
N HIS A 117 4.08 -6.87 -0.54
CA HIS A 117 3.77 -6.06 0.64
C HIS A 117 2.28 -5.72 0.72
N LYS A 118 1.89 -5.27 1.89
CA LYS A 118 0.60 -4.64 2.17
C LYS A 118 0.70 -3.72 3.38
N VAL A 119 -0.34 -2.93 3.62
CA VAL A 119 -0.48 -2.13 4.84
C VAL A 119 -1.51 -2.75 5.77
N GLU A 120 -1.31 -2.56 7.08
CA GLU A 120 -2.28 -2.84 8.12
C GLU A 120 -2.52 -1.57 8.94
N VAL A 121 -3.76 -1.17 9.10
CA VAL A 121 -4.13 0.16 9.63
C VAL A 121 -4.80 0.01 11.00
N TYR A 122 -4.23 0.67 12.01
CA TYR A 122 -4.73 0.62 13.40
C TYR A 122 -5.49 1.87 13.82
N GLU A 123 -5.12 3.02 13.28
CA GLU A 123 -5.79 4.30 13.47
C GLU A 123 -5.99 4.97 12.11
N PRO A 124 -6.94 5.89 11.96
CA PRO A 124 -7.08 6.64 10.71
C PRO A 124 -5.74 7.25 10.31
N SER A 125 -5.27 6.90 9.13
CA SER A 125 -3.93 7.25 8.65
C SER A 125 -3.99 7.85 7.26
N VAL A 126 -3.10 8.79 6.98
CA VAL A 126 -2.84 9.24 5.61
C VAL A 126 -1.39 8.98 5.28
N ILE A 127 -1.17 8.32 4.16
CA ILE A 127 0.16 8.12 3.59
C ILE A 127 0.33 8.91 2.30
N PHE A 128 1.55 9.37 2.07
CA PHE A 128 2.02 9.85 0.79
C PHE A 128 2.86 8.75 0.16
N GLU A 129 2.44 8.29 -1.01
CA GLU A 129 3.15 7.27 -1.79
C GLU A 129 3.76 7.91 -3.03
N ALA A 130 5.03 7.58 -3.29
CA ALA A 130 5.73 7.99 -4.49
C ALA A 130 6.45 6.81 -5.12
N LYS A 131 6.27 6.63 -6.42
CA LYS A 131 6.98 5.64 -7.24
C LYS A 131 6.98 6.04 -8.70
N ASP A 132 7.87 5.44 -9.47
CA ASP A 132 7.93 5.65 -10.92
C ASP A 132 6.78 4.92 -11.62
N GLY A 133 6.32 5.49 -12.73
CA GLY A 133 5.27 4.91 -13.56
C GLY A 133 3.89 5.51 -13.31
N ALA A 134 3.06 5.54 -14.35
CA ALA A 134 1.69 6.01 -14.24
C ALA A 134 0.83 5.03 -13.41
N TYR A 135 -0.12 5.57 -12.65
CA TYR A 135 -1.05 4.77 -11.86
C TYR A 135 -1.83 3.80 -12.75
N GLY A 136 -1.81 2.51 -12.37
CA GLY A 136 -2.48 1.44 -13.13
C GLY A 136 -1.70 0.92 -14.34
N GLU A 137 -0.59 1.57 -14.71
CA GLU A 137 0.25 1.20 -15.86
C GLU A 137 1.67 0.80 -15.45
N ASP A 138 1.93 0.71 -14.16
CA ASP A 138 3.25 0.45 -13.58
C ASP A 138 3.60 -1.06 -13.47
N GLY A 139 2.72 -1.94 -13.96
CA GLY A 139 2.90 -3.39 -13.92
C GLY A 139 2.62 -4.00 -12.55
N SER A 140 1.96 -3.29 -11.64
CA SER A 140 1.61 -3.80 -10.30
C SER A 140 0.84 -5.11 -10.37
N GLU A 141 1.19 -6.04 -9.50
CA GLU A 141 0.60 -7.37 -9.41
C GLU A 141 0.02 -7.62 -8.01
N ALA A 142 -1.16 -8.23 -7.96
CA ALA A 142 -1.74 -8.72 -6.70
C ALA A 142 -1.38 -10.18 -6.46
N ALA A 143 -1.21 -10.55 -5.19
CA ALA A 143 -1.00 -11.93 -4.80
C ALA A 143 -2.20 -12.78 -5.21
N ARG A 144 -1.92 -13.96 -5.71
CA ARG A 144 -2.95 -14.94 -6.07
C ARG A 144 -3.30 -15.76 -4.83
N ALA A 145 -4.58 -15.92 -4.61
CA ALA A 145 -5.07 -16.77 -3.54
C ALA A 145 -4.78 -18.26 -3.85
#